data_68aaf5323a5b6a16fd206c5ab0dc33fa
#
_entry.id   68aaf5323a5b6a16fd206c5ab0dc33fa
#
_cell.length_a   1.000
_cell.length_b   1.000
_cell.length_c   1.000
_cell.angle_alpha   90.00
_cell.angle_beta   90.00
_cell.angle_gamma   90.00
#
_symmetry.space_group_name_H-M   'P 1'
#
loop_
_entity.id
_entity.type
_entity.pdbx_description
1 polymer ?
#
loop_
_entity_poly.entity_id
_entity_poly.type
_entity_poly.pdbx_seq_one_letter_code
_entity_poly.pdbx_strand_id
1 'polypeptide(L)'
;LDESCRFANQISKWAEFVDGINLKLMKSGGITEGLRILNTAKAHGLRTMIGCMSESSVSIAASASISGIVDYIDLDSHYNLDPDPSKGLKLLNGITSLTDQIGHGATLKKKYYA
;
A
#
# COMPACT_ATOMS: atom_id res chain seq x y z
N LEU A 1 -0.52 6.10 -13.93
CA LEU A 1 0.28 7.09 -13.20
C LEU A 1 0.84 6.43 -11.94
N ASP A 2 2.14 6.52 -11.74
CA ASP A 2 2.81 5.90 -10.60
C ASP A 2 3.24 6.98 -9.57
N GLU A 3 4.51 7.15 -9.31
CA GLU A 3 5.04 7.96 -8.20
C GLU A 3 4.73 9.47 -8.28
N SER A 4 4.20 9.95 -9.38
CA SER A 4 3.82 11.36 -9.56
C SER A 4 2.52 11.76 -8.88
N CYS A 5 1.72 10.79 -8.41
CA CYS A 5 0.47 11.03 -7.68
C CYS A 5 0.69 10.80 -6.18
N ARG A 6 0.97 11.88 -5.45
CA ARG A 6 1.23 11.83 -4.00
C ARG A 6 0.05 12.29 -3.16
N PHE A 7 -0.84 13.08 -3.73
CA PHE A 7 -1.98 13.68 -3.05
C PHE A 7 -3.22 13.62 -3.93
N ALA A 8 -4.39 13.46 -3.31
CA ALA A 8 -5.67 13.35 -4.00
C ALA A 8 -5.97 14.54 -4.93
N ASN A 9 -5.58 15.75 -4.53
CA ASN A 9 -5.80 16.97 -5.33
C ASN A 9 -4.97 17.01 -6.64
N GLN A 10 -4.01 16.12 -6.81
CA GLN A 10 -3.21 16.02 -8.04
C GLN A 10 -3.91 15.21 -9.12
N ILE A 11 -4.87 14.34 -8.75
CA ILE A 11 -5.49 13.39 -9.68
C ILE A 11 -6.22 14.11 -10.81
N SER A 12 -6.98 15.16 -10.51
CA SER A 12 -7.75 15.91 -11.52
C SER A 12 -6.89 16.45 -12.66
N LYS A 13 -5.61 16.73 -12.41
CA LYS A 13 -4.68 17.23 -13.44
C LYS A 13 -4.30 16.16 -14.46
N TRP A 14 -4.39 14.88 -14.06
CA TRP A 14 -3.89 13.76 -14.85
C TRP A 14 -5.00 12.85 -15.36
N ALA A 15 -6.23 13.00 -14.83
CA ALA A 15 -7.32 12.08 -15.06
C ALA A 15 -7.66 11.87 -16.55
N GLU A 16 -7.50 12.89 -17.39
CA GLU A 16 -7.74 12.80 -18.83
C GLU A 16 -6.60 12.15 -19.62
N PHE A 17 -5.44 11.95 -19.00
CA PHE A 17 -4.22 11.50 -19.68
C PHE A 17 -3.76 10.11 -19.25
N VAL A 18 -4.45 9.47 -18.30
CA VAL A 18 -4.04 8.18 -17.72
C VAL A 18 -5.24 7.25 -17.54
N ASP A 19 -5.00 5.94 -17.65
CA ASP A 19 -6.04 4.91 -17.44
C ASP A 19 -6.19 4.53 -15.97
N GLY A 20 -5.21 4.85 -15.14
CA GLY A 20 -5.21 4.49 -13.72
C GLY A 20 -4.05 5.06 -12.94
N ILE A 21 -4.10 4.85 -11.63
CA ILE A 21 -3.06 5.26 -10.70
C ILE A 21 -2.52 4.07 -9.90
N ASN A 22 -1.24 4.12 -9.55
CA ASN A 22 -0.61 3.21 -8.60
C ASN A 22 -0.33 3.95 -7.29
N LEU A 23 -1.11 3.64 -6.26
CA LEU A 23 -0.91 4.18 -4.92
C LEU A 23 0.27 3.47 -4.26
N LYS A 24 1.23 4.24 -3.76
CA LYS A 24 2.29 3.76 -2.87
C LYS A 24 2.23 4.55 -1.56
N LEU A 25 1.87 3.90 -0.44
CA LEU A 25 1.68 4.59 0.84
C LEU A 25 2.90 5.38 1.29
N MET A 26 4.10 4.86 1.03
CA MET A 26 5.36 5.55 1.33
C MET A 26 5.47 6.91 0.62
N LYS A 27 4.84 7.08 -0.54
CA LYS A 27 4.84 8.33 -1.31
C LYS A 27 3.70 9.26 -0.94
N SER A 28 2.60 8.73 -0.38
CA SER A 28 1.36 9.49 -0.12
C SER A 28 1.18 9.95 1.32
N GLY A 29 2.11 9.59 2.23
CA GLY A 29 2.03 10.01 3.63
C GLY A 29 1.07 9.23 4.51
N GLY A 30 0.58 8.06 4.06
CA GLY A 30 -0.14 7.10 4.90
C GLY A 30 -1.57 6.79 4.46
N ILE A 31 -2.26 6.01 5.29
CA ILE A 31 -3.57 5.40 4.96
C ILE A 31 -4.64 6.45 4.66
N THR A 32 -4.73 7.51 5.46
CA THR A 32 -5.78 8.53 5.29
C THR A 32 -5.71 9.21 3.93
N GLU A 33 -4.52 9.62 3.52
CA GLU A 33 -4.33 10.23 2.20
C GLU A 33 -4.43 9.18 1.10
N GLY A 34 -3.95 7.97 1.34
CA GLY A 34 -4.12 6.84 0.42
C GLY A 34 -5.59 6.58 0.08
N LEU A 35 -6.47 6.55 1.08
CA LEU A 35 -7.91 6.40 0.86
C LEU A 35 -8.51 7.58 0.07
N ARG A 36 -8.06 8.81 0.33
CA ARG A 36 -8.49 9.98 -0.46
C ARG A 36 -8.08 9.87 -1.91
N ILE A 37 -6.83 9.46 -2.17
CA ILE A 37 -6.31 9.21 -3.52
C ILE A 37 -7.17 8.18 -4.25
N LEU A 38 -7.39 7.01 -3.64
CA LEU A 38 -8.16 5.91 -4.25
C LEU A 38 -9.61 6.34 -4.56
N ASN A 39 -10.27 7.00 -3.61
CA ASN A 39 -11.64 7.47 -3.81
C ASN A 39 -11.73 8.55 -4.90
N THR A 40 -10.76 9.47 -4.95
CA THR A 40 -10.71 10.50 -5.99
C THR A 40 -10.45 9.88 -7.37
N ALA A 41 -9.52 8.93 -7.47
CA ALA A 41 -9.25 8.21 -8.72
C ALA A 41 -10.50 7.50 -9.25
N LYS A 42 -11.22 6.80 -8.38
CA LYS A 42 -12.49 6.14 -8.74
C LYS A 42 -13.57 7.14 -9.18
N ALA A 43 -13.67 8.28 -8.52
CA ALA A 43 -14.61 9.34 -8.91
C ALA A 43 -14.31 9.90 -10.32
N HIS A 44 -13.05 9.82 -10.77
CA HIS A 44 -12.64 10.16 -12.14
C HIS A 44 -12.69 8.96 -13.11
N GLY A 45 -13.21 7.79 -12.71
CA GLY A 45 -13.29 6.61 -13.55
C GLY A 45 -11.95 5.91 -13.80
N LEU A 46 -10.90 6.23 -13.03
CA LEU A 46 -9.58 5.65 -13.17
C LEU A 46 -9.50 4.29 -12.48
N ARG A 47 -8.77 3.35 -13.08
CA ARG A 47 -8.38 2.11 -12.40
C ARG A 47 -7.39 2.40 -11.29
N THR A 48 -7.42 1.55 -10.26
CA THR A 48 -6.61 1.73 -9.07
C THR A 48 -5.71 0.52 -8.82
N MET A 49 -4.47 0.78 -8.51
CA MET A 49 -3.50 -0.20 -8.04
C MET A 49 -2.93 0.27 -6.72
N ILE A 50 -2.59 -0.67 -5.84
CA ILE A 50 -1.73 -0.41 -4.70
C ILE A 50 -0.43 -1.18 -4.89
N GLY A 51 0.67 -0.43 -4.93
CA GLY A 51 2.03 -0.97 -5.08
C GLY A 51 2.89 -0.66 -3.86
N CYS A 52 4.16 -1.04 -3.95
CA CYS A 52 5.14 -0.80 -2.90
C CYS A 52 6.45 -0.24 -3.46
N MET A 53 7.26 0.27 -2.56
CA MET A 53 8.68 0.53 -2.73
C MET A 53 9.45 -0.59 -2.03
N SER A 54 10.73 -0.44 -1.76
CA SER A 54 11.47 -1.36 -0.88
C SER A 54 11.05 -1.13 0.57
N GLU A 55 10.12 -1.94 1.06
CA GLU A 55 9.40 -1.71 2.31
C GLU A 55 9.42 -2.94 3.21
N SER A 56 9.40 -2.72 4.53
CA SER A 56 9.26 -3.80 5.51
C SER A 56 7.81 -4.30 5.61
N SER A 57 7.61 -5.47 6.23
CA SER A 57 6.27 -6.04 6.40
C SER A 57 5.31 -5.15 7.20
N VAL A 58 5.78 -4.20 8.01
CA VAL A 58 4.92 -3.18 8.65
C VAL A 58 4.25 -2.28 7.61
N SER A 59 5.02 -1.77 6.67
CA SER A 59 4.51 -0.89 5.62
C SER A 59 3.62 -1.66 4.64
N ILE A 60 4.04 -2.86 4.26
CA ILE A 60 3.23 -3.73 3.39
C ILE A 60 1.90 -4.10 4.04
N ALA A 61 1.89 -4.41 5.35
CA ALA A 61 0.64 -4.68 6.07
C ALA A 61 -0.29 -3.47 6.12
N ALA A 62 0.25 -2.25 6.28
CA ALA A 62 -0.54 -1.03 6.21
C ALA A 62 -1.17 -0.85 4.82
N SER A 63 -0.41 -1.08 3.74
CA SER A 63 -0.92 -1.06 2.37
C SER A 63 -1.97 -2.14 2.13
N ALA A 64 -1.71 -3.36 2.59
CA ALA A 64 -2.63 -4.49 2.47
C ALA A 64 -3.96 -4.24 3.20
N SER A 65 -3.95 -3.49 4.31
CA SER A 65 -5.17 -3.20 5.07
C SER A 65 -6.23 -2.39 4.30
N ILE A 66 -5.84 -1.70 3.24
CA ILE A 66 -6.73 -0.95 2.35
C ILE A 66 -6.81 -1.53 0.94
N SER A 67 -6.17 -2.66 0.69
CA SER A 67 -6.11 -3.26 -0.65
C SER A 67 -7.44 -3.83 -1.16
N GLY A 68 -8.40 -4.08 -0.28
CA GLY A 68 -9.72 -4.60 -0.66
C GLY A 68 -10.58 -3.67 -1.54
N ILE A 69 -10.14 -2.43 -1.75
CA ILE A 69 -10.87 -1.46 -2.57
C ILE A 69 -10.14 -1.07 -3.86
N VAL A 70 -9.10 -1.77 -4.26
CA VAL A 70 -8.34 -1.51 -5.50
C VAL A 70 -8.55 -2.60 -6.53
N ASP A 71 -8.24 -2.30 -7.79
CA ASP A 71 -8.35 -3.27 -8.89
C ASP A 71 -7.13 -4.18 -8.99
N TYR A 72 -5.94 -3.69 -8.62
CA TYR A 72 -4.67 -4.42 -8.74
C TYR A 72 -3.82 -4.26 -7.48
N ILE A 73 -3.09 -5.32 -7.11
CA ILE A 73 -2.25 -5.37 -5.91
C ILE A 73 -0.85 -5.88 -6.29
N ASP A 74 0.19 -5.16 -5.81
CA ASP A 74 1.60 -5.56 -5.90
C ASP A 74 2.33 -5.18 -4.61
N LEU A 75 2.34 -6.09 -3.62
CA LEU A 75 2.77 -5.85 -2.24
C LEU A 75 3.75 -6.94 -1.77
N ASP A 76 4.83 -7.16 -2.49
CA ASP A 76 5.76 -8.26 -2.28
C ASP A 76 7.17 -7.86 -1.79
N SER A 77 7.50 -6.57 -1.78
CA SER A 77 8.89 -6.11 -1.58
C SER A 77 9.52 -6.50 -0.24
N HIS A 78 8.70 -6.77 0.80
CA HIS A 78 9.21 -7.22 2.10
C HIS A 78 9.89 -8.61 2.05
N TYR A 79 9.61 -9.42 1.03
CA TYR A 79 10.30 -10.69 0.82
C TYR A 79 11.77 -10.52 0.42
N ASN A 80 12.16 -9.35 -0.04
CA ASN A 80 13.54 -9.01 -0.38
C ASN A 80 14.37 -8.54 0.83
N LEU A 81 13.76 -8.44 2.03
CA LEU A 81 14.43 -8.02 3.25
C LEU A 81 14.87 -9.22 4.10
N ASP A 82 16.17 -9.35 4.31
CA ASP A 82 16.74 -10.34 5.23
C ASP A 82 17.80 -9.67 6.13
N PRO A 83 17.48 -9.48 7.43
CA PRO A 83 16.19 -9.75 8.06
C PRO A 83 15.17 -8.63 7.88
N ASP A 84 13.90 -8.97 7.68
CA ASP A 84 12.81 -8.00 7.84
C ASP A 84 12.74 -7.56 9.30
N PRO A 85 12.74 -6.25 9.62
CA PRO A 85 12.70 -5.75 11.00
C PRO A 85 11.34 -5.97 11.69
N SER A 86 10.32 -6.31 10.96
CA SER A 86 8.94 -6.46 11.44
C SER A 86 8.36 -7.86 11.21
N LYS A 87 7.13 -8.07 11.66
CA LYS A 87 6.32 -9.26 11.44
C LYS A 87 4.85 -8.85 11.44
N GLY A 88 3.97 -9.66 10.85
CA GLY A 88 2.52 -9.40 10.86
C GLY A 88 1.81 -9.78 9.57
N LEU A 89 2.56 -10.27 8.58
CA LEU A 89 1.97 -10.88 7.39
C LEU A 89 2.16 -12.41 7.47
N LYS A 90 1.19 -13.15 6.94
CA LYS A 90 1.23 -14.60 6.80
C LYS A 90 1.38 -14.93 5.33
N LEU A 91 2.35 -15.78 5.00
CA LEU A 91 2.49 -16.38 3.67
C LEU A 91 2.16 -17.86 3.76
N LEU A 92 1.14 -18.31 3.05
CA LEU A 92 0.76 -19.70 2.97
C LEU A 92 0.43 -20.04 1.51
N ASN A 93 1.12 -21.04 0.96
CA ASN A 93 0.91 -21.51 -0.42
C ASN A 93 0.93 -20.38 -1.47
N GLY A 94 1.83 -19.42 -1.34
CA GLY A 94 1.95 -18.27 -2.24
C GLY A 94 0.93 -17.15 -1.99
N ILE A 95 0.04 -17.28 -1.02
CA ILE A 95 -0.94 -16.27 -0.66
C ILE A 95 -0.47 -15.51 0.58
N THR A 96 -0.31 -14.21 0.43
CA THR A 96 -0.03 -13.30 1.56
C THR A 96 -1.35 -12.80 2.15
N SER A 97 -1.49 -12.87 3.47
CA SER A 97 -2.66 -12.39 4.18
C SER A 97 -2.27 -11.59 5.42
N LEU A 98 -3.15 -10.67 5.81
CA LEU A 98 -3.08 -9.98 7.09
C LEU A 98 -3.33 -10.96 8.25
N THR A 99 -2.91 -10.58 9.44
CA THR A 99 -3.25 -11.28 10.68
C THR A 99 -4.58 -10.79 11.22
N ASP A 100 -5.20 -11.55 12.11
CA ASP A 100 -6.45 -11.20 12.80
C ASP A 100 -6.23 -10.17 13.94
N GLN A 101 -5.09 -9.49 13.96
CA GLN A 101 -4.76 -8.49 14.98
C GLN A 101 -5.41 -7.14 14.65
N ILE A 102 -5.62 -6.32 15.69
CA ILE A 102 -6.17 -4.97 15.53
C ILE A 102 -5.29 -4.10 14.63
N GLY A 103 -5.93 -3.27 13.80
CA GLY A 103 -5.27 -2.42 12.82
C GLY A 103 -4.70 -3.22 11.65
N HIS A 104 -3.52 -2.88 11.16
CA HIS A 104 -2.83 -3.65 10.11
C HIS A 104 -2.12 -4.90 10.66
N GLY A 105 -2.13 -5.11 11.98
CA GLY A 105 -1.63 -6.31 12.65
C GLY A 105 -0.12 -6.53 12.65
N ALA A 106 0.67 -5.67 11.99
CA ALA A 106 2.11 -5.82 11.97
C ALA A 106 2.78 -5.06 13.11
N THR A 107 3.88 -5.63 13.60
CA THR A 107 4.66 -5.08 14.72
C THR A 107 6.15 -5.15 14.43
N LEU A 108 6.91 -4.21 14.96
CA LEU A 108 8.37 -4.26 14.94
C LEU A 108 8.85 -5.43 15.80
N LYS A 109 9.93 -6.09 15.44
CA LYS A 109 10.54 -7.14 16.25
C LYS A 109 11.25 -6.50 17.47
N LYS A 110 11.14 -7.14 18.65
CA LYS A 110 11.64 -6.59 19.94
C LYS A 110 13.09 -6.12 19.89
N LYS A 111 13.97 -6.80 19.15
CA LYS A 111 15.40 -6.43 19.02
C LYS A 111 15.65 -5.05 18.39
N TYR A 112 14.62 -4.42 17.81
CA TYR A 112 14.68 -3.10 17.21
C TYR A 112 13.94 -2.02 18.02
N TYR A 113 13.46 -2.36 19.21
CA TYR A 113 12.97 -1.36 20.15
C TYR A 113 14.16 -0.63 20.79
N ALA A 114 14.12 0.68 20.76
CA ALA A 114 15.08 1.53 21.49
C ALA A 114 14.78 1.55 22.98
#